data_65e4a4c20531b88b152711211ae5213e
#
_entry.id   65e4a4c20531b88b152711211ae5213e
#
_cell.length_a   1.000
_cell.length_b   1.000
_cell.length_c   1.000
_cell.angle_alpha   90.00
_cell.angle_beta   90.00
_cell.angle_gamma   90.00
#
_symmetry.space_group_name_H-M   'P 1'
#
loop_
_entity.id
_entity.type
_entity.pdbx_description
1 polymer ?
#
loop_
_entity_poly.entity_id
_entity_poly.type
_entity_poly.pdbx_seq_one_letter_code
_entity_poly.pdbx_strand_id
1 'polypeptide(L)'
;VNNFFILLMNLTGTKLGCGQGGCGACTVTISRMEQGTLIHRGVNACLAPLCSVDSCHVTTVEGIGTQSNPHPVQERISSCHGSQCGYCTPGIVMALYSKLQSNPTPTVSDIEETFDGNLCRCTGYRPILDAAKTFAIDVETAVKAPKNIVPTFNNETGNQKIDVITTTVSKLQHTSTTNGDPTLLPGPPTLPLECIALAKEPLTITDGDITWHRPSTLNSLLELKTKYPDAKLITGNTEVGIETRFKNLHYSHLIHTIGVEELCSITNDVDGTIHVGGAVTLAQLEHYLIHLFENVEQGKEFVFDCSLDVSKNQKV
;
A
#
# COMPACT_ATOMS: atom_id res chain seq x y z
N VAL A 1 8.88 -11.90 -0.04
CA VAL A 1 7.54 -12.07 -0.66
C VAL A 1 7.67 -12.06 -2.18
N ASN A 2 8.31 -11.05 -2.80
CA ASN A 2 8.38 -10.95 -4.27
C ASN A 2 8.99 -12.20 -4.94
N ASN A 3 10.14 -12.69 -4.46
CA ASN A 3 10.77 -13.90 -5.03
C ASN A 3 9.88 -15.14 -4.87
N PHE A 4 9.14 -15.24 -3.77
CA PHE A 4 8.17 -16.32 -3.54
C PHE A 4 7.09 -16.33 -4.62
N PHE A 5 6.50 -15.18 -4.93
CA PHE A 5 5.48 -15.10 -5.98
C PHE A 5 6.01 -15.45 -7.36
N ILE A 6 7.17 -14.87 -7.74
CA ILE A 6 7.75 -15.09 -9.07
C ILE A 6 8.25 -16.52 -9.25
N LEU A 7 9.05 -17.03 -8.30
CA LEU A 7 9.78 -18.29 -8.47
C LEU A 7 8.96 -19.53 -8.09
N LEU A 8 8.13 -19.43 -7.05
CA LEU A 8 7.39 -20.59 -6.51
C LEU A 8 5.94 -20.63 -6.95
N MET A 9 5.29 -19.46 -7.06
CA MET A 9 3.87 -19.37 -7.42
C MET A 9 3.65 -19.05 -8.90
N ASN A 10 4.71 -18.75 -9.65
CA ASN A 10 4.65 -18.31 -11.06
C ASN A 10 3.74 -17.07 -11.28
N LEU A 11 3.60 -16.21 -10.27
CA LEU A 11 2.84 -14.96 -10.33
C LEU A 11 3.78 -13.84 -10.79
N THR A 12 4.00 -13.74 -12.09
CA THR A 12 5.01 -12.87 -12.70
C THR A 12 4.58 -11.42 -12.88
N GLY A 13 3.34 -11.09 -12.56
CA GLY A 13 2.83 -9.72 -12.62
C GLY A 13 3.51 -8.78 -11.62
N THR A 14 3.85 -9.29 -10.44
CA THR A 14 4.62 -8.54 -9.45
C THR A 14 6.07 -8.39 -9.92
N LYS A 15 6.48 -7.18 -10.32
CA LYS A 15 7.78 -6.94 -10.97
C LYS A 15 8.86 -6.55 -9.95
N LEU A 16 10.11 -6.97 -10.20
CA LEU A 16 11.28 -6.55 -9.41
C LEU A 16 12.08 -5.50 -10.18
N GLY A 17 11.82 -4.21 -9.91
CA GLY A 17 12.55 -3.09 -10.51
C GLY A 17 13.81 -2.74 -9.73
N CYS A 18 13.69 -2.12 -8.56
CA CYS A 18 14.84 -1.63 -7.77
C CYS A 18 15.30 -2.60 -6.67
N GLY A 19 14.40 -3.40 -6.09
CA GLY A 19 14.69 -4.23 -4.93
C GLY A 19 14.88 -3.46 -3.61
N GLN A 20 14.59 -2.16 -3.61
CA GLN A 20 14.89 -1.22 -2.51
C GLN A 20 13.66 -0.45 -2.01
N GLY A 21 12.45 -0.82 -2.46
CA GLY A 21 11.22 -0.16 -2.05
C GLY A 21 10.94 1.20 -2.72
N GLY A 22 11.79 1.66 -3.65
CA GLY A 22 11.70 3.03 -4.20
C GLY A 22 10.92 3.15 -5.52
N CYS A 23 10.67 2.06 -6.26
CA CYS A 23 10.04 2.17 -7.59
C CYS A 23 8.59 1.70 -7.65
N GLY A 24 8.07 1.01 -6.63
CA GLY A 24 6.69 0.53 -6.58
C GLY A 24 6.29 -0.54 -7.59
N ALA A 25 7.20 -1.01 -8.48
CA ALA A 25 6.85 -2.03 -9.47
C ALA A 25 6.45 -3.38 -8.85
N CYS A 26 6.81 -3.62 -7.60
CA CYS A 26 6.51 -4.82 -6.83
C CYS A 26 5.34 -4.64 -5.87
N THR A 27 4.54 -3.58 -5.98
CA THR A 27 3.42 -3.34 -5.08
C THR A 27 2.41 -4.50 -5.14
N VAL A 28 2.02 -4.96 -3.95
CA VAL A 28 0.94 -5.93 -3.71
C VAL A 28 0.02 -5.37 -2.62
N THR A 29 -1.20 -5.89 -2.51
CA THR A 29 -2.09 -5.54 -1.38
C THR A 29 -1.95 -6.59 -0.29
N ILE A 30 -1.66 -6.16 0.92
CA ILE A 30 -1.70 -7.00 2.12
C ILE A 30 -2.94 -6.61 2.93
N SER A 31 -3.77 -7.61 3.22
CA SER A 31 -4.97 -7.46 4.05
C SER A 31 -4.77 -8.25 5.34
N ARG A 32 -4.96 -7.60 6.49
CA ARG A 32 -4.81 -8.23 7.81
C ARG A 32 -5.70 -7.56 8.86
N MET A 33 -5.93 -8.26 9.95
CA MET A 33 -6.62 -7.67 11.10
C MET A 33 -5.65 -6.83 11.94
N GLU A 34 -6.03 -5.57 12.19
CA GLU A 34 -5.36 -4.68 13.14
C GLU A 34 -6.41 -4.12 14.10
N GLN A 35 -6.23 -4.32 15.40
CA GLN A 35 -7.15 -3.83 16.43
C GLN A 35 -8.63 -4.12 16.15
N GLY A 36 -8.92 -5.32 15.62
CA GLY A 36 -10.29 -5.74 15.29
C GLY A 36 -10.84 -5.24 13.97
N THR A 37 -10.08 -4.45 13.22
CA THR A 37 -10.48 -3.91 11.91
C THR A 37 -9.66 -4.56 10.80
N LEU A 38 -10.31 -4.90 9.67
CA LEU A 38 -9.63 -5.40 8.48
C LEU A 38 -9.00 -4.21 7.74
N ILE A 39 -7.68 -4.22 7.64
CA ILE A 39 -6.90 -3.15 6.99
C ILE A 39 -6.30 -3.67 5.69
N HIS A 40 -6.35 -2.84 4.64
CA HIS A 40 -5.75 -3.10 3.34
C HIS A 40 -4.63 -2.10 3.08
N ARG A 41 -3.44 -2.59 2.74
CA ARG A 41 -2.28 -1.72 2.46
C ARG A 41 -1.54 -2.15 1.20
N GLY A 42 -1.17 -1.18 0.37
CA GLY A 42 -0.18 -1.36 -0.68
C GLY A 42 1.22 -1.48 -0.08
N VAL A 43 1.90 -2.58 -0.37
CA VAL A 43 3.23 -2.87 0.19
C VAL A 43 4.20 -3.25 -0.92
N ASN A 44 5.42 -2.75 -0.83
CA ASN A 44 6.51 -3.14 -1.73
C ASN A 44 7.01 -4.55 -1.40
N ALA A 45 6.56 -5.56 -2.14
CA ALA A 45 6.87 -6.97 -1.90
C ALA A 45 8.38 -7.31 -1.94
N CYS A 46 9.20 -6.48 -2.58
CA CYS A 46 10.65 -6.68 -2.62
C CYS A 46 11.31 -6.55 -1.25
N LEU A 47 10.77 -5.74 -0.34
CA LEU A 47 11.29 -5.56 1.02
C LEU A 47 10.47 -6.32 2.08
N ALA A 48 9.29 -6.87 1.75
CA ALA A 48 8.48 -7.61 2.68
C ALA A 48 9.05 -9.01 2.92
N PRO A 49 9.45 -9.38 4.15
CA PRO A 49 9.85 -10.74 4.50
C PRO A 49 8.67 -11.71 4.34
N LEU A 50 8.92 -12.96 3.95
CA LEU A 50 7.84 -13.94 3.82
C LEU A 50 7.17 -14.21 5.18
N CYS A 51 7.95 -14.25 6.25
CA CYS A 51 7.44 -14.44 7.61
C CYS A 51 6.53 -13.29 8.10
N SER A 52 6.64 -12.08 7.50
CA SER A 52 5.80 -10.93 7.90
C SER A 52 4.38 -10.98 7.36
N VAL A 53 4.12 -11.84 6.37
CA VAL A 53 2.78 -12.00 5.76
C VAL A 53 2.06 -13.25 6.28
N ASP A 54 2.60 -13.90 7.31
CA ASP A 54 1.88 -14.94 8.04
C ASP A 54 0.57 -14.37 8.60
N SER A 55 -0.50 -15.13 8.47
CA SER A 55 -1.87 -14.73 8.87
C SER A 55 -2.43 -13.52 8.11
N CYS A 56 -1.84 -13.16 6.97
CA CYS A 56 -2.33 -12.12 6.08
C CYS A 56 -2.89 -12.71 4.79
N HIS A 57 -3.80 -11.97 4.15
CA HIS A 57 -4.16 -12.21 2.77
C HIS A 57 -3.35 -11.30 1.85
N VAL A 58 -2.65 -11.89 0.89
CA VAL A 58 -1.84 -11.13 -0.08
C VAL A 58 -2.46 -11.24 -1.45
N THR A 59 -2.86 -10.10 -2.01
CA THR A 59 -3.44 -10.00 -3.35
C THR A 59 -2.40 -9.43 -4.32
N THR A 60 -2.13 -10.15 -5.40
CA THR A 60 -1.33 -9.70 -6.54
C THR A 60 -2.23 -9.24 -7.69
N VAL A 61 -1.65 -8.63 -8.72
CA VAL A 61 -2.40 -8.15 -9.90
C VAL A 61 -3.16 -9.26 -10.61
N GLU A 62 -2.70 -10.50 -10.52
CA GLU A 62 -3.40 -11.67 -11.08
C GLU A 62 -4.68 -12.01 -10.32
N GLY A 63 -4.74 -11.63 -9.03
CA GLY A 63 -5.88 -11.96 -8.17
C GLY A 63 -7.07 -11.00 -8.28
N ILE A 64 -6.92 -9.84 -8.91
CA ILE A 64 -7.99 -8.84 -8.95
C ILE A 64 -8.86 -8.90 -10.21
N GLY A 65 -8.37 -9.52 -11.29
CA GLY A 65 -9.15 -9.67 -12.53
C GLY A 65 -8.41 -10.46 -13.59
N THR A 66 -9.14 -10.84 -14.63
CA THR A 66 -8.63 -11.61 -15.77
C THR A 66 -8.79 -10.82 -17.07
N GLN A 67 -8.21 -11.32 -18.17
CA GLN A 67 -8.38 -10.70 -19.49
C GLN A 67 -9.86 -10.65 -19.93
N SER A 68 -10.65 -11.67 -19.60
CA SER A 68 -12.08 -11.74 -19.95
C SER A 68 -12.98 -10.98 -18.98
N ASN A 69 -12.51 -10.70 -17.77
CA ASN A 69 -13.22 -9.96 -16.75
C ASN A 69 -12.22 -9.09 -15.95
N PRO A 70 -11.73 -8.01 -16.53
CA PRO A 70 -10.76 -7.14 -15.86
C PRO A 70 -11.41 -6.38 -14.70
N HIS A 71 -10.65 -6.15 -13.65
CA HIS A 71 -11.07 -5.24 -12.58
C HIS A 71 -11.20 -3.80 -13.14
N PRO A 72 -12.13 -2.96 -12.68
CA PRO A 72 -12.29 -1.58 -13.16
C PRO A 72 -11.00 -0.76 -13.17
N VAL A 73 -10.09 -0.96 -12.22
CA VAL A 73 -8.77 -0.33 -12.21
C VAL A 73 -7.93 -0.75 -13.44
N GLN A 74 -7.91 -2.04 -13.77
CA GLN A 74 -7.18 -2.56 -14.94
C GLN A 74 -7.78 -2.03 -16.23
N GLU A 75 -9.11 -2.04 -16.33
CA GLU A 75 -9.84 -1.55 -17.49
C GLU A 75 -9.59 -0.07 -17.75
N ARG A 76 -9.70 0.80 -16.73
CA ARG A 76 -9.53 2.25 -16.88
C ARG A 76 -8.09 2.64 -17.20
N ILE A 77 -7.08 2.02 -16.57
CA ILE A 77 -5.67 2.22 -16.93
C ILE A 77 -5.42 1.85 -18.39
N SER A 78 -6.01 0.77 -18.89
CA SER A 78 -5.90 0.36 -20.29
C SER A 78 -6.61 1.33 -21.22
N SER A 79 -7.86 1.68 -20.95
CA SER A 79 -8.72 2.54 -21.79
C SER A 79 -8.19 3.98 -21.89
N CYS A 80 -7.53 4.48 -20.85
CA CYS A 80 -6.90 5.79 -20.83
C CYS A 80 -5.45 5.78 -21.35
N HIS A 81 -4.98 4.65 -21.92
CA HIS A 81 -3.60 4.50 -22.43
C HIS A 81 -2.52 4.70 -21.34
N GLY A 82 -2.82 4.35 -20.09
CA GLY A 82 -1.93 4.48 -18.93
C GLY A 82 -0.76 3.49 -18.92
N SER A 83 -0.58 2.68 -19.96
CA SER A 83 0.49 1.69 -20.08
C SER A 83 1.20 1.81 -21.42
N GLN A 84 2.55 1.82 -21.42
CA GLN A 84 3.39 1.77 -22.61
C GLN A 84 4.27 0.51 -22.58
N CYS A 85 5.44 0.53 -21.91
CA CYS A 85 6.26 -0.67 -21.81
C CYS A 85 5.65 -1.75 -20.87
N GLY A 86 4.70 -1.38 -20.02
CA GLY A 86 3.95 -2.29 -19.15
C GLY A 86 4.66 -2.69 -17.87
N TYR A 87 5.93 -2.33 -17.67
CA TYR A 87 6.71 -2.82 -16.51
C TYR A 87 6.21 -2.28 -15.17
N CYS A 88 5.85 -1.00 -15.08
CA CYS A 88 5.31 -0.38 -13.87
C CYS A 88 3.81 -0.65 -13.69
N THR A 89 3.10 -1.04 -14.75
CA THR A 89 1.63 -1.10 -14.77
C THR A 89 1.04 -1.99 -13.68
N PRO A 90 1.54 -3.21 -13.41
CA PRO A 90 1.01 -4.03 -12.32
C PRO A 90 1.12 -3.37 -10.94
N GLY A 91 2.26 -2.72 -10.65
CA GLY A 91 2.46 -2.01 -9.39
C GLY A 91 1.54 -0.80 -9.25
N ILE A 92 1.32 -0.04 -10.32
CA ILE A 92 0.38 1.10 -10.36
C ILE A 92 -1.05 0.62 -10.14
N VAL A 93 -1.45 -0.44 -10.82
CA VAL A 93 -2.78 -1.06 -10.65
C VAL A 93 -2.99 -1.48 -9.19
N MET A 94 -2.01 -2.14 -8.59
CA MET A 94 -2.11 -2.60 -7.20
C MET A 94 -2.08 -1.46 -6.19
N ALA A 95 -1.35 -0.38 -6.43
CA ALA A 95 -1.37 0.81 -5.58
C ALA A 95 -2.78 1.44 -5.55
N LEU A 96 -3.37 1.66 -6.73
CA LEU A 96 -4.72 2.19 -6.83
C LEU A 96 -5.77 1.24 -6.24
N TYR A 97 -5.67 -0.06 -6.52
CA TYR A 97 -6.53 -1.07 -5.92
C TYR A 97 -6.47 -1.03 -4.39
N SER A 98 -5.28 -0.99 -3.80
CA SER A 98 -5.09 -0.91 -2.34
C SER A 98 -5.72 0.36 -1.75
N LYS A 99 -5.56 1.51 -2.42
CA LYS A 99 -6.17 2.79 -1.98
C LYS A 99 -7.69 2.68 -1.98
N LEU A 100 -8.28 2.13 -3.05
CA LEU A 100 -9.74 1.97 -3.16
C LEU A 100 -10.32 0.96 -2.17
N GLN A 101 -9.54 -0.07 -1.77
CA GLN A 101 -9.95 -0.99 -0.71
C GLN A 101 -9.91 -0.35 0.68
N SER A 102 -8.98 0.56 0.93
CA SER A 102 -8.86 1.26 2.21
C SER A 102 -9.74 2.53 2.28
N ASN A 103 -9.96 3.20 1.14
CA ASN A 103 -10.82 4.37 1.00
C ASN A 103 -11.68 4.24 -0.25
N PRO A 104 -12.92 3.76 -0.14
CA PRO A 104 -13.82 3.56 -1.29
C PRO A 104 -14.28 4.87 -1.95
N THR A 105 -14.15 6.00 -1.27
CA THR A 105 -14.58 7.33 -1.73
C THR A 105 -13.42 8.33 -1.70
N PRO A 106 -12.32 8.08 -2.45
CA PRO A 106 -11.15 8.96 -2.42
C PRO A 106 -11.45 10.30 -3.10
N THR A 107 -10.76 11.34 -2.64
CA THR A 107 -10.70 12.63 -3.33
C THR A 107 -9.67 12.58 -4.46
N VAL A 108 -9.64 13.61 -5.32
CA VAL A 108 -8.60 13.77 -6.35
C VAL A 108 -7.21 13.85 -5.73
N SER A 109 -7.06 14.53 -4.59
CA SER A 109 -5.78 14.60 -3.86
C SER A 109 -5.33 13.22 -3.38
N ASP A 110 -6.24 12.46 -2.75
CA ASP A 110 -5.99 11.08 -2.34
C ASP A 110 -5.47 10.18 -3.48
N ILE A 111 -6.04 10.39 -4.67
CA ILE A 111 -5.65 9.64 -5.87
C ILE A 111 -4.26 10.06 -6.35
N GLU A 112 -3.94 11.36 -6.36
CA GLU A 112 -2.62 11.85 -6.77
C GLU A 112 -1.53 11.32 -5.85
N GLU A 113 -1.71 11.39 -4.53
CA GLU A 113 -0.79 10.88 -3.51
C GLU A 113 -0.58 9.36 -3.58
N THR A 114 -1.58 8.61 -4.09
CA THR A 114 -1.48 7.15 -4.21
C THR A 114 -0.26 6.68 -5.00
N PHE A 115 0.22 7.48 -5.95
CA PHE A 115 1.30 7.09 -6.86
C PHE A 115 2.68 7.62 -6.48
N ASP A 116 2.85 8.31 -5.37
CA ASP A 116 4.13 8.88 -4.92
C ASP A 116 5.24 7.82 -4.79
N GLY A 117 4.85 6.58 -4.46
CA GLY A 117 5.75 5.43 -4.40
C GLY A 117 5.88 4.62 -5.71
N ASN A 118 5.24 5.04 -6.82
CA ASN A 118 5.21 4.27 -8.07
C ASN A 118 5.89 5.01 -9.23
N LEU A 119 7.03 4.50 -9.69
CA LEU A 119 7.81 5.14 -10.75
C LEU A 119 7.40 4.64 -12.14
N CYS A 120 6.96 5.57 -13.01
CA CYS A 120 6.75 5.33 -14.44
C CYS A 120 7.64 6.25 -15.28
N ARG A 121 8.53 5.68 -16.11
CA ARG A 121 9.43 6.45 -16.98
C ARG A 121 8.81 6.80 -18.34
N CYS A 122 7.79 6.07 -18.79
CA CYS A 122 7.29 6.15 -20.17
C CYS A 122 6.18 7.18 -20.36
N THR A 123 5.18 7.23 -19.44
CA THR A 123 3.89 7.93 -19.70
C THR A 123 3.88 9.38 -19.25
N GLY A 124 4.83 9.81 -18.41
CA GLY A 124 4.77 11.12 -17.75
C GLY A 124 3.57 11.24 -16.77
N TYR A 125 2.99 10.12 -16.34
CA TYR A 125 1.87 9.97 -15.40
C TYR A 125 0.51 10.47 -15.88
N ARG A 126 0.43 11.37 -16.85
CA ARG A 126 -0.84 12.00 -17.26
C ARG A 126 -1.96 10.98 -17.51
N PRO A 127 -1.78 10.00 -18.42
CA PRO A 127 -2.85 9.03 -18.70
C PRO A 127 -3.14 8.09 -17.51
N ILE A 128 -2.18 7.86 -16.63
CA ILE A 128 -2.38 7.08 -15.40
C ILE A 128 -3.28 7.85 -14.43
N LEU A 129 -2.98 9.14 -14.21
CA LEU A 129 -3.76 10.01 -13.34
C LEU A 129 -5.16 10.27 -13.91
N ASP A 130 -5.29 10.46 -15.24
CA ASP A 130 -6.59 10.63 -15.90
C ASP A 130 -7.48 9.39 -15.66
N ALA A 131 -6.92 8.19 -15.76
CA ALA A 131 -7.63 6.94 -15.44
C ALA A 131 -8.01 6.85 -13.97
N ALA A 132 -7.07 7.14 -13.07
CA ALA A 132 -7.24 6.97 -11.64
C ALA A 132 -8.23 7.98 -11.05
N LYS A 133 -8.18 9.24 -11.49
CA LYS A 133 -9.11 10.30 -11.04
C LYS A 133 -10.58 10.01 -11.36
N THR A 134 -10.86 9.10 -12.29
CA THR A 134 -12.24 8.66 -12.54
C THR A 134 -12.87 7.90 -11.37
N PHE A 135 -12.10 7.52 -10.36
CA PHE A 135 -12.59 6.92 -9.11
C PHE A 135 -12.82 7.94 -7.99
N ALA A 136 -12.38 9.19 -8.15
CA ALA A 136 -12.54 10.22 -7.13
C ALA A 136 -13.97 10.76 -7.08
N ILE A 137 -14.43 11.14 -5.87
CA ILE A 137 -15.79 11.65 -5.66
C ILE A 137 -15.94 13.13 -6.05
N ASP A 138 -14.83 13.88 -6.11
CA ASP A 138 -14.79 15.32 -6.36
C ASP A 138 -14.24 15.67 -7.76
N VAL A 139 -14.32 14.72 -8.70
CA VAL A 139 -13.83 14.87 -10.10
C VAL A 139 -14.37 16.12 -10.78
N GLU A 140 -15.65 16.48 -10.57
CA GLU A 140 -16.26 17.62 -11.23
C GLU A 140 -15.65 18.97 -10.82
N THR A 141 -15.09 19.07 -9.63
CA THR A 141 -14.43 20.28 -9.11
C THR A 141 -12.98 20.39 -9.58
N ALA A 142 -12.31 19.26 -9.81
CA ALA A 142 -10.89 19.20 -10.08
C ALA A 142 -10.52 19.08 -11.58
N VAL A 143 -11.42 18.57 -12.41
CA VAL A 143 -11.15 18.29 -13.82
C VAL A 143 -12.00 19.21 -14.72
N LYS A 144 -11.40 20.30 -15.20
CA LYS A 144 -11.80 20.80 -16.52
C LYS A 144 -11.34 19.71 -17.51
N ALA A 145 -12.32 18.91 -17.98
CA ALA A 145 -12.09 17.69 -18.76
C ALA A 145 -10.96 17.83 -19.77
N PRO A 146 -9.95 16.96 -19.76
CA PRO A 146 -8.95 16.95 -20.83
C PRO A 146 -9.66 16.58 -22.13
N LYS A 147 -9.50 17.39 -23.14
CA LYS A 147 -9.94 17.06 -24.50
C LYS A 147 -8.96 16.00 -25.02
N ASN A 148 -9.32 14.72 -24.89
CA ASN A 148 -8.54 13.65 -25.49
C ASN A 148 -8.69 13.74 -27.02
N ILE A 149 -7.63 14.14 -27.70
CA ILE A 149 -7.52 14.09 -29.15
C ILE A 149 -7.14 12.64 -29.48
N VAL A 150 -8.08 11.86 -29.97
CA VAL A 150 -7.81 10.53 -30.51
C VAL A 150 -7.66 10.68 -32.03
N PRO A 151 -6.49 10.43 -32.62
CA PRO A 151 -6.34 10.39 -34.08
C PRO A 151 -7.11 9.18 -34.63
N THR A 152 -8.15 9.41 -35.41
CA THR A 152 -8.80 8.37 -36.20
C THR A 152 -8.13 8.28 -37.57
N PHE A 153 -7.58 7.10 -37.88
CA PHE A 153 -7.03 6.82 -39.22
C PHE A 153 -8.15 6.27 -40.11
N ASN A 154 -8.57 7.04 -41.10
CA ASN A 154 -9.41 6.50 -42.18
C ASN A 154 -8.51 5.92 -43.27
N ASN A 155 -8.55 4.62 -43.45
CA ASN A 155 -7.72 3.87 -44.39
C ASN A 155 -8.02 4.15 -45.87
N GLU A 156 -8.98 5.00 -46.22
CA GLU A 156 -9.43 5.11 -47.62
C GLU A 156 -8.88 6.29 -48.41
N THR A 157 -8.26 7.32 -47.82
CA THR A 157 -7.89 8.52 -48.59
C THR A 157 -6.52 9.13 -48.27
N GLY A 158 -5.73 8.56 -47.38
CA GLY A 158 -4.37 9.11 -47.12
C GLY A 158 -4.31 10.52 -46.52
N ASN A 159 -5.44 11.16 -46.26
CA ASN A 159 -5.52 12.47 -45.58
C ASN A 159 -5.86 12.30 -44.12
N GLN A 160 -4.98 12.76 -43.25
CA GLN A 160 -5.24 12.83 -41.81
C GLN A 160 -6.32 13.88 -41.53
N LYS A 161 -7.55 13.46 -41.23
CA LYS A 161 -8.50 14.29 -40.53
C LYS A 161 -8.35 14.04 -39.04
N ILE A 162 -7.93 15.05 -38.32
CA ILE A 162 -7.92 15.02 -36.84
C ILE A 162 -9.32 15.43 -36.38
N ASP A 163 -10.17 14.46 -36.12
CA ASP A 163 -11.43 14.70 -35.44
C ASP A 163 -11.20 14.75 -33.95
N VAL A 164 -11.47 15.91 -33.35
CA VAL A 164 -11.41 16.09 -31.91
C VAL A 164 -12.62 15.39 -31.29
N ILE A 165 -12.46 14.15 -30.87
CA ILE A 165 -13.48 13.46 -30.08
C ILE A 165 -13.35 13.95 -28.66
N THR A 166 -14.26 14.83 -28.25
CA THR A 166 -14.42 15.21 -26.85
C THR A 166 -15.09 14.05 -26.13
N THR A 167 -14.31 13.08 -25.67
CA THR A 167 -14.81 12.05 -24.79
C THR A 167 -14.87 12.66 -23.39
N THR A 168 -16.06 13.08 -23.00
CA THR A 168 -16.32 13.56 -21.63
C THR A 168 -16.08 12.39 -20.67
N VAL A 169 -15.45 12.62 -19.52
CA VAL A 169 -15.24 11.65 -18.43
C VAL A 169 -16.54 10.89 -18.09
N SER A 170 -17.69 11.55 -18.23
CA SER A 170 -19.02 10.95 -18.12
C SER A 170 -19.29 9.78 -19.09
N LYS A 171 -18.60 9.69 -20.22
CA LYS A 171 -18.75 8.55 -21.15
C LYS A 171 -17.85 7.35 -20.77
N LEU A 172 -16.74 7.58 -20.08
CA LEU A 172 -15.89 6.49 -19.56
C LEU A 172 -16.57 5.77 -18.37
N GLN A 173 -17.48 6.44 -17.68
CA GLN A 173 -18.27 5.85 -16.60
C GLN A 173 -19.33 4.85 -17.13
N HIS A 174 -19.68 4.88 -18.43
CA HIS A 174 -20.81 4.13 -19.00
C HIS A 174 -20.43 2.92 -19.87
N THR A 175 -19.15 2.57 -20.02
CA THR A 175 -18.76 1.38 -20.81
C THR A 175 -18.53 0.12 -19.97
N SER A 176 -18.80 0.18 -18.66
CA SER A 176 -18.87 -1.02 -17.83
C SER A 176 -20.11 -1.80 -18.23
N THR A 177 -19.95 -3.00 -18.80
CA THR A 177 -21.03 -3.93 -19.16
C THR A 177 -21.71 -4.57 -17.94
N THR A 178 -21.40 -4.14 -16.74
CA THR A 178 -22.19 -4.41 -15.54
C THR A 178 -23.20 -3.27 -15.38
N ASN A 179 -24.50 -3.58 -15.44
CA ASN A 179 -25.62 -2.70 -15.06
C ASN A 179 -25.43 -2.29 -13.59
N GLY A 180 -24.44 -1.45 -13.30
CA GLY A 180 -24.05 -1.13 -11.94
C GLY A 180 -23.49 0.26 -11.83
N ASP A 181 -23.93 0.91 -10.82
CA ASP A 181 -23.37 2.04 -10.14
C ASP A 181 -21.83 2.02 -10.21
N PRO A 182 -21.16 3.09 -10.66
CA PRO A 182 -19.69 3.17 -10.67
C PRO A 182 -19.05 2.99 -9.29
N THR A 183 -19.86 2.99 -8.23
CA THR A 183 -19.44 2.71 -6.85
C THR A 183 -19.34 1.22 -6.51
N LEU A 184 -19.79 0.29 -7.36
CA LEU A 184 -19.68 -1.15 -7.11
C LEU A 184 -18.32 -1.69 -7.57
N LEU A 185 -17.27 -1.31 -6.84
CA LEU A 185 -16.03 -2.07 -6.84
C LEU A 185 -16.31 -3.45 -6.23
N PRO A 186 -15.73 -4.55 -6.76
CA PRO A 186 -15.76 -5.83 -6.07
C PRO A 186 -15.33 -5.63 -4.62
N GLY A 187 -16.12 -6.13 -3.69
CA GLY A 187 -15.83 -5.96 -2.27
C GLY A 187 -14.42 -6.48 -1.91
N PRO A 188 -13.86 -5.98 -0.80
CA PRO A 188 -12.54 -6.42 -0.34
C PRO A 188 -12.53 -7.94 -0.14
N PRO A 189 -11.40 -8.60 -0.39
CA PRO A 189 -11.26 -10.01 -0.10
C PRO A 189 -11.54 -10.26 1.38
N THR A 190 -12.41 -11.22 1.68
CA THR A 190 -12.67 -11.62 3.07
C THR A 190 -11.46 -12.38 3.60
N LEU A 191 -10.99 -11.99 4.78
CA LEU A 191 -9.93 -12.73 5.45
C LEU A 191 -10.52 -14.03 6.03
N PRO A 192 -9.94 -15.22 5.76
CA PRO A 192 -10.38 -16.46 6.38
C PRO A 192 -10.33 -16.35 7.92
N LEU A 193 -11.33 -16.91 8.60
CA LEU A 193 -11.39 -16.87 10.08
C LEU A 193 -10.14 -17.46 10.74
N GLU A 194 -9.55 -18.47 10.11
CA GLU A 194 -8.30 -19.09 10.54
C GLU A 194 -7.13 -18.08 10.57
N CYS A 195 -7.03 -17.22 9.57
CA CYS A 195 -6.00 -16.17 9.54
C CYS A 195 -6.19 -15.16 10.69
N ILE A 196 -7.44 -14.85 11.04
CA ILE A 196 -7.75 -13.94 12.14
C ILE A 196 -7.31 -14.54 13.50
N ALA A 197 -7.55 -15.83 13.68
CA ALA A 197 -7.14 -16.53 14.91
C ALA A 197 -5.62 -16.62 15.03
N LEU A 198 -4.93 -17.02 13.95
CA LEU A 198 -3.47 -17.18 13.91
C LEU A 198 -2.70 -15.86 14.07
N ALA A 199 -3.30 -14.73 13.72
CA ALA A 199 -2.65 -13.41 13.84
C ALA A 199 -2.26 -13.05 15.28
N LYS A 200 -2.93 -13.64 16.28
CA LYS A 200 -2.69 -13.40 17.72
C LYS A 200 -1.68 -14.36 18.32
N GLU A 201 -1.35 -15.46 17.63
CA GLU A 201 -0.41 -16.46 18.15
C GLU A 201 1.04 -16.01 17.92
N PRO A 202 1.93 -16.26 18.91
CA PRO A 202 3.35 -16.02 18.72
C PRO A 202 3.90 -16.95 17.64
N LEU A 203 4.81 -16.43 16.80
CA LEU A 203 5.41 -17.17 15.70
C LEU A 203 6.93 -17.23 15.85
N THR A 204 7.52 -18.40 15.67
CA THR A 204 8.97 -18.57 15.55
C THR A 204 9.27 -19.45 14.35
N ILE A 205 10.08 -18.95 13.42
CA ILE A 205 10.51 -19.66 12.21
C ILE A 205 12.04 -19.62 12.16
N THR A 206 12.67 -20.76 11.97
CA THR A 206 14.12 -20.87 11.80
C THR A 206 14.44 -21.40 10.41
N ASP A 207 15.36 -20.73 9.73
CA ASP A 207 15.91 -21.15 8.46
C ASP A 207 17.43 -20.96 8.48
N GLY A 208 18.15 -22.07 8.47
CA GLY A 208 19.61 -22.08 8.65
C GLY A 208 20.01 -21.48 10.01
N ASP A 209 20.76 -20.40 9.98
CA ASP A 209 21.28 -19.68 11.14
C ASP A 209 20.45 -18.43 11.49
N ILE A 210 19.35 -18.18 10.76
CA ILE A 210 18.44 -17.04 11.00
C ILE A 210 17.17 -17.53 11.65
N THR A 211 16.79 -16.90 12.76
CA THR A 211 15.52 -17.13 13.44
C THR A 211 14.69 -15.87 13.46
N TRP A 212 13.48 -15.98 12.94
CA TRP A 212 12.44 -14.95 12.98
C TRP A 212 11.51 -15.20 14.15
N HIS A 213 11.26 -14.18 14.97
CA HIS A 213 10.32 -14.20 16.08
C HIS A 213 9.25 -13.15 15.89
N ARG A 214 8.00 -13.49 16.14
CA ARG A 214 6.87 -12.57 16.27
C ARG A 214 6.23 -12.79 17.63
N PRO A 215 6.65 -12.05 18.68
CA PRO A 215 6.00 -12.08 19.98
C PRO A 215 4.60 -11.45 19.89
N SER A 216 3.68 -11.89 20.78
CA SER A 216 2.31 -11.35 20.84
C SER A 216 2.09 -10.40 22.03
N THR A 217 3.10 -10.24 22.91
CA THR A 217 3.03 -9.35 24.07
C THR A 217 4.36 -8.61 24.26
N LEU A 218 4.30 -7.46 24.94
CA LEU A 218 5.51 -6.70 25.30
C LEU A 218 6.45 -7.52 26.18
N ASN A 219 5.92 -8.27 27.15
CA ASN A 219 6.74 -9.11 28.03
C ASN A 219 7.50 -10.17 27.23
N SER A 220 6.85 -10.87 26.31
CA SER A 220 7.51 -11.87 25.46
C SER A 220 8.57 -11.25 24.52
N LEU A 221 8.36 -10.01 24.07
CA LEU A 221 9.37 -9.28 23.34
C LEU A 221 10.59 -8.97 24.19
N LEU A 222 10.40 -8.49 25.43
CA LEU A 222 11.48 -8.17 26.37
C LEU A 222 12.25 -9.42 26.78
N GLU A 223 11.57 -10.55 27.00
CA GLU A 223 12.23 -11.85 27.25
C GLU A 223 13.11 -12.27 26.07
N LEU A 224 12.61 -12.13 24.81
CA LEU A 224 13.41 -12.42 23.61
C LEU A 224 14.62 -11.48 23.52
N LYS A 225 14.45 -10.20 23.81
CA LYS A 225 15.56 -9.23 23.81
C LYS A 225 16.59 -9.49 24.90
N THR A 226 16.14 -9.96 26.07
CA THR A 226 17.04 -10.37 27.16
C THR A 226 17.82 -11.62 26.78
N LYS A 227 17.14 -12.59 26.14
CA LYS A 227 17.76 -13.85 25.70
C LYS A 227 18.71 -13.65 24.52
N TYR A 228 18.37 -12.75 23.59
CA TYR A 228 19.11 -12.43 22.38
C TYR A 228 19.36 -10.91 22.29
N PRO A 229 20.35 -10.37 23.06
CA PRO A 229 20.60 -8.93 23.12
C PRO A 229 20.87 -8.27 21.77
N ASP A 230 21.54 -9.01 20.84
CA ASP A 230 21.87 -8.54 19.50
C ASP A 230 20.74 -8.72 18.48
N ALA A 231 19.58 -9.29 18.89
CA ALA A 231 18.45 -9.47 17.99
C ALA A 231 17.99 -8.12 17.42
N LYS A 232 17.80 -8.05 16.11
CA LYS A 232 17.34 -6.83 15.42
C LYS A 232 15.81 -6.74 15.51
N LEU A 233 15.30 -5.60 15.97
CA LEU A 233 13.87 -5.31 15.91
C LEU A 233 13.47 -4.91 14.49
N ILE A 234 12.39 -5.47 14.00
CA ILE A 234 11.84 -5.22 12.66
C ILE A 234 10.36 -4.87 12.75
N THR A 235 9.96 -3.82 12.04
CA THR A 235 8.54 -3.50 11.78
C THR A 235 8.24 -3.64 10.29
N GLY A 236 8.53 -2.62 9.49
CA GLY A 236 8.30 -2.60 8.04
C GLY A 236 9.41 -3.20 7.18
N ASN A 237 10.55 -3.54 7.77
CA ASN A 237 11.74 -4.08 7.09
C ASN A 237 12.34 -3.19 5.98
N THR A 238 11.96 -1.93 5.91
CA THR A 238 12.41 -1.02 4.84
C THR A 238 13.90 -0.64 4.95
N GLU A 239 14.47 -0.70 6.15
CA GLU A 239 15.91 -0.52 6.38
C GLU A 239 16.64 -1.87 6.45
N VAL A 240 16.19 -2.78 7.34
CA VAL A 240 16.85 -4.08 7.55
C VAL A 240 16.91 -4.91 6.27
N GLY A 241 15.88 -4.85 5.43
CA GLY A 241 15.89 -5.49 4.11
C GLY A 241 16.95 -4.93 3.15
N ILE A 242 17.30 -3.66 3.27
CA ILE A 242 18.41 -3.03 2.54
C ILE A 242 19.75 -3.48 3.12
N GLU A 243 19.87 -3.48 4.45
CA GLU A 243 21.08 -3.90 5.16
C GLU A 243 21.47 -5.35 4.82
N THR A 244 20.52 -6.25 4.87
CA THR A 244 20.76 -7.67 4.58
C THR A 244 21.03 -7.92 3.10
N ARG A 245 20.33 -7.25 2.17
CA ARG A 245 20.43 -7.52 0.74
C ARG A 245 21.61 -6.84 0.08
N PHE A 246 21.93 -5.60 0.45
CA PHE A 246 22.90 -4.77 -0.26
C PHE A 246 24.17 -4.48 0.56
N LYS A 247 24.05 -4.46 1.90
CA LYS A 247 25.20 -4.26 2.78
C LYS A 247 25.76 -5.58 3.32
N ASN A 248 25.11 -6.72 2.99
CA ASN A 248 25.47 -8.06 3.46
C ASN A 248 25.56 -8.16 4.99
N LEU A 249 24.76 -7.37 5.71
CA LEU A 249 24.67 -7.51 7.16
C LEU A 249 23.87 -8.75 7.51
N HIS A 250 24.35 -9.48 8.51
CA HIS A 250 23.76 -10.73 8.98
C HIS A 250 23.17 -10.54 10.38
N TYR A 251 21.94 -11.00 10.57
CA TYR A 251 21.22 -10.96 11.84
C TYR A 251 20.70 -12.35 12.16
N SER A 252 21.28 -13.02 13.15
CA SER A 252 20.88 -14.39 13.54
C SER A 252 19.47 -14.42 14.16
N HIS A 253 19.04 -13.33 14.78
CA HIS A 253 17.71 -13.21 15.37
C HIS A 253 17.04 -11.91 14.95
N LEU A 254 15.82 -12.04 14.43
CA LEU A 254 14.97 -10.95 13.97
C LEU A 254 13.67 -10.98 14.78
N ILE A 255 13.29 -9.88 15.43
CA ILE A 255 12.07 -9.79 16.24
C ILE A 255 11.11 -8.83 15.56
N HIS A 256 9.98 -9.36 15.05
CA HIS A 256 8.94 -8.59 14.39
C HIS A 256 7.95 -8.03 15.40
N THR A 257 7.87 -6.71 15.49
CA THR A 257 7.17 -6.00 16.55
C THR A 257 5.66 -5.87 16.36
N ILE A 258 5.14 -6.23 15.18
CA ILE A 258 3.74 -5.99 14.79
C ILE A 258 2.71 -6.74 15.64
N GLY A 259 3.12 -7.83 16.31
CA GLY A 259 2.26 -8.60 17.22
C GLY A 259 2.05 -7.96 18.59
N VAL A 260 2.82 -6.92 18.90
CA VAL A 260 2.79 -6.24 20.22
C VAL A 260 1.92 -5.00 20.10
N GLU A 261 0.72 -5.06 20.65
CA GLU A 261 -0.32 -4.03 20.49
C GLU A 261 0.12 -2.66 21.02
N GLU A 262 0.82 -2.63 22.13
CA GLU A 262 1.32 -1.41 22.78
C GLU A 262 2.29 -0.64 21.84
N LEU A 263 3.03 -1.35 21.00
CA LEU A 263 3.93 -0.73 20.03
C LEU A 263 3.23 -0.26 18.75
N CYS A 264 2.00 -0.70 18.50
CA CYS A 264 1.22 -0.37 17.29
C CYS A 264 0.17 0.71 17.53
N SER A 265 0.09 1.27 18.75
CA SER A 265 -0.95 2.23 19.14
C SER A 265 -0.45 3.67 19.13
N ILE A 266 -1.40 4.61 18.91
CA ILE A 266 -1.21 6.04 19.16
C ILE A 266 -2.23 6.41 20.24
N THR A 267 -1.79 7.04 21.32
CA THR A 267 -2.64 7.45 22.43
C THR A 267 -2.33 8.88 22.84
N ASN A 268 -3.34 9.59 23.41
CA ASN A 268 -3.19 10.94 23.93
C ASN A 268 -3.41 10.96 25.43
N ASP A 269 -2.60 11.70 26.11
CA ASP A 269 -2.82 12.04 27.51
C ASP A 269 -3.77 13.26 27.64
N VAL A 270 -4.24 13.48 28.86
CA VAL A 270 -5.17 14.60 29.19
C VAL A 270 -4.51 15.96 28.98
N ASP A 271 -3.19 16.04 29.09
CA ASP A 271 -2.39 17.26 28.89
C ASP A 271 -2.09 17.56 27.41
N GLY A 272 -2.52 16.68 26.50
CA GLY A 272 -2.29 16.80 25.06
C GLY A 272 -1.02 16.11 24.56
N THR A 273 -0.28 15.41 25.42
CA THR A 273 0.88 14.62 25.01
C THR A 273 0.45 13.44 24.15
N ILE A 274 1.08 13.26 22.99
CA ILE A 274 0.83 12.15 22.07
C ILE A 274 1.89 11.08 22.25
N HIS A 275 1.48 9.86 22.60
CA HIS A 275 2.34 8.69 22.68
C HIS A 275 2.21 7.89 21.40
N VAL A 276 3.34 7.69 20.70
CA VAL A 276 3.40 6.94 19.44
C VAL A 276 4.21 5.68 19.65
N GLY A 277 3.60 4.52 19.47
CA GLY A 277 4.26 3.22 19.55
C GLY A 277 5.33 3.06 18.45
N GLY A 278 6.45 2.40 18.79
CA GLY A 278 7.59 2.26 17.87
C GLY A 278 7.33 1.40 16.61
N ALA A 279 6.18 0.74 16.52
CA ALA A 279 5.74 -0.01 15.36
C ALA A 279 4.65 0.71 14.55
N VAL A 280 4.24 1.89 14.94
CA VAL A 280 3.32 2.75 14.16
C VAL A 280 4.02 3.17 12.87
N THR A 281 3.32 3.06 11.74
CA THR A 281 3.85 3.49 10.45
C THR A 281 3.74 5.01 10.29
N LEU A 282 4.63 5.61 9.48
CA LEU A 282 4.57 7.04 9.18
C LEU A 282 3.22 7.44 8.57
N ALA A 283 2.64 6.60 7.71
CA ALA A 283 1.31 6.86 7.14
C ALA A 283 0.19 6.85 8.20
N GLN A 284 0.27 5.98 9.21
CA GLN A 284 -0.69 5.99 10.33
C GLN A 284 -0.54 7.26 11.18
N LEU A 285 0.70 7.66 11.44
CA LEU A 285 0.97 8.88 12.19
C LEU A 285 0.49 10.12 11.44
N GLU A 286 0.78 10.21 10.14
CA GLU A 286 0.32 11.29 9.27
C GLU A 286 -1.20 11.42 9.28
N HIS A 287 -1.91 10.31 9.03
CA HIS A 287 -3.38 10.28 9.06
C HIS A 287 -3.93 10.70 10.42
N TYR A 288 -3.32 10.23 11.51
CA TYR A 288 -3.70 10.61 12.86
C TYR A 288 -3.52 12.12 13.11
N LEU A 289 -2.38 12.69 12.68
CA LEU A 289 -2.08 14.11 12.85
C LEU A 289 -3.02 14.99 12.01
N ILE A 290 -3.31 14.62 10.76
CA ILE A 290 -4.29 15.33 9.91
C ILE A 290 -5.64 15.39 10.63
N HIS A 291 -6.17 14.26 11.09
CA HIS A 291 -7.43 14.23 11.83
C HIS A 291 -7.40 15.03 13.13
N LEU A 292 -6.27 15.01 13.83
CA LEU A 292 -6.12 15.82 15.04
C LEU A 292 -6.21 17.31 14.73
N PHE A 293 -5.55 17.78 13.67
CA PHE A 293 -5.57 19.18 13.26
C PHE A 293 -6.93 19.63 12.71
N GLU A 294 -7.63 18.77 11.96
CA GLU A 294 -8.98 19.07 11.47
C GLU A 294 -10.01 19.24 12.61
N ASN A 295 -9.83 18.52 13.71
CA ASN A 295 -10.73 18.57 14.88
C ASN A 295 -10.32 19.62 15.92
N VAL A 296 -9.21 20.33 15.73
CA VAL A 296 -8.81 21.41 16.62
C VAL A 296 -9.60 22.67 16.28
N GLU A 297 -10.43 23.13 17.22
CA GLU A 297 -11.04 24.46 17.14
C GLU A 297 -9.95 25.52 16.94
N GLN A 298 -10.16 26.42 15.97
CA GLN A 298 -9.26 27.51 15.66
C GLN A 298 -8.88 28.29 16.94
N GLY A 299 -7.64 28.20 17.35
CA GLY A 299 -7.08 28.98 18.46
C GLY A 299 -6.22 28.26 19.49
N LYS A 300 -6.00 26.96 19.36
CA LYS A 300 -5.01 26.26 20.21
C LYS A 300 -3.67 26.16 19.48
N GLU A 301 -2.62 26.80 20.01
CA GLU A 301 -1.26 26.60 19.57
C GLU A 301 -0.79 25.21 20.05
N PHE A 302 -0.33 24.37 19.12
CA PHE A 302 0.39 23.15 19.45
C PHE A 302 1.88 23.44 19.49
N VAL A 303 2.48 23.19 20.62
CA VAL A 303 3.94 23.20 20.75
C VAL A 303 4.41 21.75 20.59
N PHE A 304 5.09 21.45 19.50
CA PHE A 304 5.77 20.17 19.33
C PHE A 304 7.08 20.21 20.11
N ASP A 305 7.10 19.59 21.28
CA ASP A 305 8.34 19.29 21.98
C ASP A 305 8.70 17.82 21.67
N CYS A 306 9.63 17.61 20.75
CA CYS A 306 10.19 16.29 20.45
C CYS A 306 11.26 15.90 21.48
N SER A 307 10.95 15.99 22.76
CA SER A 307 11.80 15.40 23.81
C SER A 307 11.55 13.89 23.85
N LEU A 308 12.50 13.10 23.35
CA LEU A 308 12.60 11.68 23.65
C LEU A 308 12.90 11.54 25.15
N ASP A 309 11.86 11.37 25.97
CA ASP A 309 12.06 11.06 27.38
C ASP A 309 12.55 9.60 27.55
N VAL A 310 13.85 9.43 27.37
CA VAL A 310 14.55 8.15 27.57
C VAL A 310 14.55 7.76 29.07
N SER A 311 14.20 8.68 29.97
CA SER A 311 14.30 8.46 31.42
C SER A 311 13.23 7.53 31.98
N LYS A 312 12.07 7.41 31.32
CA LYS A 312 11.00 6.49 31.75
C LYS A 312 11.26 5.03 31.40
N ASN A 313 12.17 4.73 30.46
CA ASN A 313 12.52 3.37 30.03
C ASN A 313 13.77 2.79 30.72
N GLN A 314 14.36 3.47 31.69
CA GLN A 314 15.53 2.97 32.45
C GLN A 314 15.15 2.20 33.73
N LYS A 315 13.90 1.79 33.92
CA LYS A 315 13.48 0.94 35.01
C LYS A 315 12.88 -0.39 34.54
N VAL A 316 13.64 -1.10 33.70
CA VAL A 316 13.54 -2.59 33.60
C VAL A 316 14.92 -3.13 33.31
#